data_cec45a5d8bea7d129c026a9c128582fb
#
_entry.id   cec45a5d8bea7d129c026a9c128582fb
#
_cell.length_a   1.000
_cell.length_b   1.000
_cell.length_c   1.000
_cell.angle_alpha   90.00
_cell.angle_beta   90.00
_cell.angle_gamma   90.00
#
_symmetry.space_group_name_H-M   'P 1'
#
loop_
_entity.id
_entity.type
_entity.pdbx_description
1 polymer ?
#
loop_
_entity_poly.entity_id
_entity_poly.type
_entity_poly.pdbx_seq_one_letter_code
_entity_poly.pdbx_strand_id
1 'polypeptide(L)'
;MQLVLCLLHFIELPLKHLFKFYVGPTSGPRSWSSRLGKQISTLPDNLENIVDFEPVKGRVIAVDDELLTNSDQKYAYYLALGIQNGAEFLIEIMGLCPDLPCEMNVARWLNPASYAMRKYVQTKNPTNALKRLIVIILNWYLPLFFEIKKDCHVKYGALHFFQAIRYAQECFTEKEKKKAWKYFKINAYMAHPESVLLAGICHPFKSIRVKCAEIIIKARVKARRTNEVRPFKVPELNFDAENFLEMIDLSRPDVTPPPLLKNFSDDDLRLIAEDGNIELPEIHCHSIMNERAVKDTTTASQREIGQKKSHEHILNLIANRASIPYKHKKGDFVPKK
;
A
#
# COMPACT_ATOMS: atom_id res chain seq x y z
N MET A 1 -17.27 11.41 -1.14
CA MET A 1 -16.76 10.39 -2.07
C MET A 1 -15.49 9.84 -1.46
N GLN A 2 -15.50 8.63 -0.91
CA GLN A 2 -14.29 7.98 -0.43
C GLN A 2 -13.58 7.37 -1.65
N LEU A 3 -12.37 7.83 -1.93
CA LEU A 3 -11.51 7.23 -2.94
C LEU A 3 -10.92 5.95 -2.34
N VAL A 4 -11.51 4.81 -2.69
CA VAL A 4 -10.96 3.50 -2.34
C VAL A 4 -9.83 3.19 -3.30
N LEU A 5 -8.62 3.46 -2.88
CA LEU A 5 -7.40 3.10 -3.61
C LEU A 5 -6.83 1.81 -3.04
N CYS A 6 -6.20 1.03 -3.90
CA CYS A 6 -5.48 -0.16 -3.48
C CYS A 6 -4.45 0.20 -2.40
N LEU A 7 -4.54 -0.40 -1.22
CA LEU A 7 -3.63 -0.11 -0.10
C LEU A 7 -2.15 -0.37 -0.45
N LEU A 8 -1.86 -1.30 -1.36
CA LEU A 8 -0.50 -1.56 -1.81
C LEU A 8 0.11 -0.40 -2.62
N HIS A 9 -0.72 0.47 -3.22
CA HIS A 9 -0.22 1.52 -4.12
C HIS A 9 0.72 2.51 -3.42
N PHE A 10 0.46 2.86 -2.16
CA PHE A 10 1.28 3.83 -1.44
C PHE A 10 2.66 3.29 -1.05
N ILE A 11 2.87 1.97 -0.97
CA ILE A 11 4.19 1.36 -0.79
C ILE A 11 4.86 1.04 -2.14
N GLU A 12 4.10 0.66 -3.16
CA GLU A 12 4.62 0.34 -4.48
C GLU A 12 5.20 1.56 -5.21
N LEU A 13 4.57 2.72 -5.06
CA LEU A 13 5.01 3.92 -5.77
C LEU A 13 6.36 4.44 -5.25
N PRO A 14 6.60 4.58 -3.93
CA PRO A 14 7.94 4.88 -3.42
C PRO A 14 8.97 3.82 -3.81
N LEU A 15 8.63 2.52 -3.69
CA LEU A 15 9.52 1.42 -4.09
C LEU A 15 9.97 1.56 -5.55
N LYS A 16 9.04 1.79 -6.47
CA LYS A 16 9.33 2.06 -7.88
C LYS A 16 10.40 3.13 -8.07
N HIS A 17 10.32 4.19 -7.31
CA HIS A 17 11.23 5.32 -7.44
C HIS A 17 12.58 5.07 -6.75
N LEU A 18 12.62 4.27 -5.70
CA LEU A 18 13.86 3.76 -5.11
C LEU A 18 14.57 2.77 -6.05
N PHE A 19 13.81 1.88 -6.69
CA PHE A 19 14.37 1.06 -7.77
C PHE A 19 14.96 1.91 -8.89
N LYS A 20 14.22 2.90 -9.41
CA LYS A 20 14.75 3.82 -10.43
C LYS A 20 16.02 4.55 -9.99
N PHE A 21 16.12 4.86 -8.71
CA PHE A 21 17.31 5.52 -8.14
C PHE A 21 18.55 4.63 -8.19
N TYR A 22 18.40 3.32 -7.91
CA TYR A 22 19.51 2.36 -7.85
C TYR A 22 19.77 1.63 -9.17
N VAL A 23 18.72 1.37 -9.94
CA VAL A 23 18.73 0.49 -11.12
C VAL A 23 18.52 1.28 -12.42
N GLY A 24 18.31 2.58 -12.32
CA GLY A 24 18.12 3.46 -13.48
C GLY A 24 16.69 3.45 -14.03
N PRO A 25 16.45 4.19 -15.11
CA PRO A 25 15.15 4.28 -15.77
C PRO A 25 14.64 2.91 -16.24
N THR A 26 13.31 2.77 -16.28
CA THR A 26 12.64 1.58 -16.80
C THR A 26 11.46 1.97 -17.69
N SER A 27 11.26 1.22 -18.77
CA SER A 27 10.04 1.25 -19.60
C SER A 27 9.00 0.21 -19.16
N GLY A 28 9.36 -0.69 -18.26
CA GLY A 28 8.47 -1.72 -17.71
C GLY A 28 9.11 -2.51 -16.56
N PRO A 29 8.38 -3.43 -15.93
CA PRO A 29 8.87 -4.19 -14.77
C PRO A 29 10.14 -5.02 -15.04
N ARG A 30 10.35 -5.43 -16.28
CA ARG A 30 11.51 -6.23 -16.73
C ARG A 30 12.43 -5.46 -17.69
N SER A 31 12.30 -4.14 -17.80
CA SER A 31 13.03 -3.35 -18.80
C SER A 31 13.80 -2.20 -18.16
N TRP A 32 14.93 -2.52 -17.53
CA TRP A 32 15.80 -1.56 -16.85
C TRP A 32 17.02 -1.20 -17.69
N SER A 33 17.41 0.07 -17.71
CA SER A 33 18.46 0.57 -18.60
C SER A 33 19.88 0.44 -18.05
N SER A 34 20.06 0.37 -16.69
CA SER A 34 21.38 0.27 -16.10
C SER A 34 21.98 -1.14 -16.22
N ARG A 35 23.31 -1.26 -15.98
CA ARG A 35 23.98 -2.56 -15.96
C ARG A 35 23.35 -3.51 -14.94
N LEU A 36 23.10 -3.06 -13.71
CA LEU A 36 22.45 -3.85 -12.67
C LEU A 36 21.02 -4.21 -13.08
N GLY A 37 20.28 -3.22 -13.64
CA GLY A 37 18.92 -3.43 -14.08
C GLY A 37 18.81 -4.48 -15.19
N LYS A 38 19.69 -4.43 -16.17
CA LYS A 38 19.76 -5.47 -17.21
C LYS A 38 20.03 -6.85 -16.62
N GLN A 39 20.99 -6.96 -15.67
CA GLN A 39 21.29 -8.21 -15.01
C GLN A 39 20.08 -8.76 -14.21
N ILE A 40 19.29 -7.90 -13.56
CA ILE A 40 18.07 -8.30 -12.86
C ILE A 40 17.00 -8.75 -13.88
N SER A 41 16.87 -8.05 -15.01
CA SER A 41 15.84 -8.33 -16.02
C SER A 41 16.07 -9.60 -16.84
N THR A 42 17.33 -10.04 -16.94
CA THR A 42 17.72 -11.22 -17.75
C THR A 42 17.92 -12.48 -16.91
N LEU A 43 17.59 -12.44 -15.62
CA LEU A 43 17.65 -13.63 -14.78
C LEU A 43 16.66 -14.69 -15.29
N PRO A 44 17.10 -15.97 -15.38
CA PRO A 44 16.21 -17.08 -15.67
C PRO A 44 15.14 -17.19 -14.58
N ASP A 45 14.00 -17.78 -14.90
CA ASP A 45 12.91 -17.88 -13.92
C ASP A 45 13.23 -18.90 -12.80
N ASN A 46 14.18 -19.79 -13.00
CA ASN A 46 14.64 -20.74 -11.99
C ASN A 46 15.71 -20.15 -11.07
N LEU A 47 15.65 -20.50 -9.79
CA LEU A 47 16.68 -20.15 -8.81
C LEU A 47 17.81 -21.18 -8.88
N GLU A 48 18.76 -20.96 -9.79
CA GLU A 48 19.93 -21.80 -9.94
C GLU A 48 21.16 -21.12 -9.33
N ASN A 49 22.16 -21.91 -8.90
CA ASN A 49 23.46 -21.41 -8.46
C ASN A 49 23.38 -20.42 -7.29
N ILE A 50 22.75 -20.81 -6.19
CA ILE A 50 22.84 -20.08 -4.93
C ILE A 50 24.32 -20.11 -4.50
N VAL A 51 24.88 -18.91 -4.28
CA VAL A 51 26.25 -18.77 -3.77
C VAL A 51 26.22 -18.55 -2.26
N ASP A 52 27.33 -18.73 -1.60
CA ASP A 52 27.48 -18.25 -0.22
C ASP A 52 27.43 -16.72 -0.23
N PHE A 53 26.37 -16.19 0.36
CA PHE A 53 26.09 -14.75 0.44
C PHE A 53 26.02 -14.29 1.90
N GLU A 54 26.32 -13.02 2.14
CA GLU A 54 26.17 -12.40 3.45
C GLU A 54 24.68 -12.25 3.82
N PRO A 55 24.19 -12.84 4.94
CA PRO A 55 22.81 -12.65 5.39
C PRO A 55 22.50 -11.19 5.67
N VAL A 56 21.30 -10.77 5.35
CA VAL A 56 20.84 -9.39 5.57
C VAL A 56 19.75 -9.39 6.64
N LYS A 57 20.02 -8.69 7.75
CA LYS A 57 19.01 -8.53 8.80
C LYS A 57 17.77 -7.83 8.22
N GLY A 58 16.62 -8.45 8.39
CA GLY A 58 15.33 -7.97 7.91
C GLY A 58 14.25 -8.00 9.00
N ARG A 59 13.08 -7.47 8.66
CA ARG A 59 11.87 -7.45 9.50
C ARG A 59 10.79 -8.43 9.01
N VAL A 60 11.10 -9.26 8.04
CA VAL A 60 10.14 -10.26 7.57
C VAL A 60 9.99 -11.30 8.67
N ILE A 61 8.80 -11.34 9.26
CA ILE A 61 8.41 -12.24 10.34
C ILE A 61 7.63 -13.43 9.78
N ALA A 62 7.37 -14.41 10.62
CA ALA A 62 6.50 -15.52 10.25
C ALA A 62 5.13 -15.01 9.77
N VAL A 63 4.71 -15.49 8.61
CA VAL A 63 3.43 -15.20 7.98
C VAL A 63 2.65 -16.51 7.90
N ASP A 64 1.39 -16.49 8.28
CA ASP A 64 0.52 -17.66 8.19
C ASP A 64 0.37 -18.10 6.73
N ASP A 65 0.43 -19.41 6.47
CA ASP A 65 0.34 -19.96 5.12
C ASP A 65 -0.94 -19.55 4.38
N GLU A 66 -2.03 -19.29 5.10
CA GLU A 66 -3.29 -18.80 4.56
C GLU A 66 -3.16 -17.43 3.89
N LEU A 67 -2.20 -16.60 4.32
CA LEU A 67 -1.90 -15.31 3.70
C LEU A 67 -1.06 -15.45 2.42
N LEU A 68 -0.37 -16.56 2.27
CA LEU A 68 0.49 -16.84 1.10
C LEU A 68 -0.34 -17.50 -0.02
N THR A 69 -1.35 -16.78 -0.51
CA THR A 69 -2.35 -17.31 -1.45
C THR A 69 -1.82 -17.65 -2.85
N ASN A 70 -0.72 -17.04 -3.27
CA ASN A 70 -0.15 -17.20 -4.61
C ASN A 70 1.31 -17.67 -4.53
N SER A 71 1.74 -18.43 -5.54
CA SER A 71 3.13 -18.87 -5.69
C SER A 71 4.15 -17.73 -5.66
N ASP A 72 3.85 -16.57 -6.28
CA ASP A 72 4.71 -15.38 -6.26
C ASP A 72 4.96 -14.86 -4.84
N GLN A 73 3.94 -14.92 -3.98
CA GLN A 73 4.02 -14.46 -2.59
C GLN A 73 4.81 -15.45 -1.74
N LYS A 74 4.54 -16.75 -1.90
CA LYS A 74 5.33 -17.82 -1.26
C LYS A 74 6.79 -17.71 -1.64
N TYR A 75 7.07 -17.54 -2.92
CA TYR A 75 8.43 -17.39 -3.43
C TYR A 75 9.14 -16.17 -2.83
N ALA A 76 8.51 -14.99 -2.88
CA ALA A 76 9.08 -13.77 -2.30
C ALA A 76 9.33 -13.93 -0.79
N TYR A 77 8.42 -14.56 -0.08
CA TYR A 77 8.52 -14.81 1.35
C TYR A 77 9.69 -15.75 1.71
N TYR A 78 9.76 -16.92 1.07
CA TYR A 78 10.83 -17.88 1.33
C TYR A 78 12.21 -17.34 0.92
N LEU A 79 12.28 -16.61 -0.18
CA LEU A 79 13.49 -15.96 -0.61
C LEU A 79 13.96 -14.90 0.41
N ALA A 80 13.01 -14.13 0.98
CA ALA A 80 13.31 -13.16 2.02
C ALA A 80 13.79 -13.82 3.32
N LEU A 81 13.14 -14.89 3.76
CA LEU A 81 13.57 -15.68 4.92
C LEU A 81 14.97 -16.28 4.69
N GLY A 82 15.21 -16.81 3.49
CA GLY A 82 16.52 -17.34 3.12
C GLY A 82 17.61 -16.29 3.18
N ILE A 83 17.36 -15.09 2.67
CA ILE A 83 18.35 -14.00 2.75
C ILE A 83 18.61 -13.56 4.20
N GLN A 84 17.62 -13.64 5.08
CA GLN A 84 17.81 -13.33 6.50
C GLN A 84 18.61 -14.38 7.26
N ASN A 85 18.47 -15.67 6.88
CA ASN A 85 19.04 -16.81 7.62
C ASN A 85 20.26 -17.43 6.96
N GLY A 86 20.58 -17.08 5.73
CA GLY A 86 21.79 -17.55 5.02
C GLY A 86 21.51 -18.57 3.93
N ALA A 87 22.59 -18.94 3.20
CA ALA A 87 22.50 -19.76 1.99
C ALA A 87 22.02 -21.19 2.26
N GLU A 88 22.51 -21.82 3.33
CA GLU A 88 22.11 -23.18 3.71
C GLU A 88 20.61 -23.26 3.99
N PHE A 89 20.10 -22.33 4.79
CA PHE A 89 18.66 -22.24 5.09
C PHE A 89 17.84 -22.00 3.81
N LEU A 90 18.32 -21.16 2.90
CA LEU A 90 17.62 -20.89 1.63
C LEU A 90 17.53 -22.17 0.78
N ILE A 91 18.64 -22.92 0.68
CA ILE A 91 18.66 -24.18 -0.09
C ILE A 91 17.68 -25.19 0.51
N GLU A 92 17.66 -25.35 1.82
CA GLU A 92 16.76 -26.25 2.52
C GLU A 92 15.29 -25.89 2.25
N ILE A 93 14.88 -24.63 2.50
CA ILE A 93 13.49 -24.21 2.36
C ILE A 93 13.00 -24.24 0.90
N MET A 94 13.87 -23.94 -0.07
CA MET A 94 13.55 -24.05 -1.49
C MET A 94 13.46 -25.50 -1.96
N GLY A 95 14.22 -26.41 -1.36
CA GLY A 95 14.11 -27.86 -1.59
C GLY A 95 12.79 -28.46 -1.14
N LEU A 96 12.16 -27.87 -0.10
CA LEU A 96 10.82 -28.27 0.38
C LEU A 96 9.69 -27.77 -0.53
N CYS A 97 9.97 -26.87 -1.47
CA CYS A 97 8.98 -26.22 -2.35
C CYS A 97 9.39 -26.37 -3.82
N PRO A 98 9.38 -27.61 -4.39
CA PRO A 98 9.89 -27.88 -5.74
C PRO A 98 9.12 -27.15 -6.85
N ASP A 99 7.86 -26.77 -6.60
CA ASP A 99 7.03 -26.02 -7.55
C ASP A 99 7.36 -24.51 -7.59
N LEU A 100 8.34 -24.08 -6.81
CA LEU A 100 8.86 -22.71 -6.82
C LEU A 100 10.26 -22.68 -7.45
N PRO A 101 10.53 -21.77 -8.39
CA PRO A 101 9.66 -20.68 -8.83
C PRO A 101 8.84 -21.09 -10.06
N CYS A 102 7.55 -20.85 -10.01
CA CYS A 102 6.70 -20.83 -11.19
C CYS A 102 6.83 -19.51 -11.96
N GLU A 103 6.29 -19.44 -13.16
CA GLU A 103 6.15 -18.18 -13.90
C GLU A 103 5.49 -17.10 -13.00
N MET A 104 6.21 -16.02 -12.74
CA MET A 104 5.72 -14.95 -11.88
C MET A 104 4.68 -14.11 -12.60
N ASN A 105 3.46 -14.38 -12.30
CA ASN A 105 2.35 -14.02 -13.17
C ASN A 105 1.69 -12.68 -12.92
N VAL A 106 1.94 -11.83 -12.02
CA VAL A 106 1.13 -10.56 -12.00
C VAL A 106 1.35 -9.62 -10.79
N ALA A 107 2.13 -9.96 -9.83
CA ALA A 107 2.31 -9.04 -8.71
C ALA A 107 3.20 -7.86 -9.09
N ARG A 108 2.61 -6.72 -9.33
CA ARG A 108 3.19 -5.49 -9.89
C ARG A 108 4.64 -5.21 -9.47
N TRP A 109 4.89 -4.97 -8.17
CA TRP A 109 6.23 -4.63 -7.65
C TRP A 109 6.86 -5.73 -6.81
N LEU A 110 6.09 -6.78 -6.47
CA LEU A 110 6.62 -7.98 -5.84
C LEU A 110 7.62 -8.69 -6.75
N ASN A 111 7.36 -8.75 -8.07
CA ASN A 111 8.26 -9.36 -9.05
C ASN A 111 9.62 -8.65 -9.12
N PRO A 112 9.71 -7.32 -9.34
CA PRO A 112 10.99 -6.63 -9.27
C PRO A 112 11.73 -6.84 -7.93
N ALA A 113 11.03 -6.89 -6.81
CA ALA A 113 11.63 -7.20 -5.52
C ALA A 113 12.19 -8.62 -5.48
N SER A 114 11.43 -9.62 -5.93
CA SER A 114 11.88 -11.01 -6.01
C SER A 114 13.06 -11.18 -6.96
N TYR A 115 13.06 -10.53 -8.13
CA TYR A 115 14.21 -10.56 -9.04
C TYR A 115 15.47 -9.92 -8.43
N ALA A 116 15.32 -8.83 -7.67
CA ALA A 116 16.47 -8.24 -6.97
C ALA A 116 17.02 -9.18 -5.89
N MET A 117 16.15 -9.84 -5.12
CA MET A 117 16.54 -10.83 -4.11
C MET A 117 17.23 -12.05 -4.74
N ARG A 118 16.67 -12.57 -5.86
CA ARG A 118 17.33 -13.65 -6.63
C ARG A 118 18.73 -13.25 -7.10
N LYS A 119 18.85 -12.05 -7.67
CA LYS A 119 20.15 -11.55 -8.11
C LYS A 119 21.13 -11.47 -6.96
N TYR A 120 20.68 -11.12 -5.78
CA TYR A 120 21.50 -11.05 -4.58
C TYR A 120 22.07 -12.42 -4.21
N VAL A 121 21.23 -13.44 -4.05
CA VAL A 121 21.63 -14.79 -3.63
C VAL A 121 22.46 -15.55 -4.68
N GLN A 122 22.47 -15.08 -5.94
CA GLN A 122 23.29 -15.60 -7.03
C GLN A 122 24.56 -14.78 -7.28
N THR A 123 24.88 -13.81 -6.43
CA THR A 123 26.01 -12.90 -6.65
C THR A 123 26.99 -12.96 -5.47
N LYS A 124 28.18 -13.55 -5.66
CA LYS A 124 29.19 -13.65 -4.61
C LYS A 124 29.63 -12.30 -4.04
N ASN A 125 29.75 -11.28 -4.90
CA ASN A 125 30.14 -9.92 -4.51
C ASN A 125 29.09 -8.91 -5.00
N PRO A 126 27.94 -8.75 -4.28
CA PRO A 126 26.89 -7.84 -4.70
C PRO A 126 27.32 -6.38 -4.57
N THR A 127 26.93 -5.56 -5.56
CA THR A 127 27.20 -4.12 -5.53
C THR A 127 26.49 -3.44 -4.36
N ASN A 128 27.01 -2.30 -3.89
CA ASN A 128 26.35 -1.52 -2.83
C ASN A 128 24.91 -1.14 -3.17
N ALA A 129 24.62 -0.87 -4.45
CA ALA A 129 23.24 -0.60 -4.92
C ALA A 129 22.32 -1.81 -4.72
N LEU A 130 22.79 -3.02 -5.04
CA LEU A 130 22.02 -4.25 -4.83
C LEU A 130 21.85 -4.54 -3.34
N LYS A 131 22.92 -4.49 -2.55
CA LYS A 131 22.85 -4.65 -1.07
C LYS A 131 21.83 -3.69 -0.47
N ARG A 132 21.84 -2.43 -0.89
CA ARG A 132 20.93 -1.41 -0.39
C ARG A 132 19.48 -1.68 -0.77
N LEU A 133 19.22 -2.13 -2.01
CA LEU A 133 17.87 -2.56 -2.43
C LEU A 133 17.34 -3.71 -1.58
N ILE A 134 18.18 -4.70 -1.27
CA ILE A 134 17.79 -5.82 -0.40
C ILE A 134 17.41 -5.34 1.00
N VAL A 135 18.19 -4.44 1.59
CA VAL A 135 17.83 -3.84 2.90
C VAL A 135 16.47 -3.16 2.85
N ILE A 136 16.18 -2.38 1.79
CA ILE A 136 14.87 -1.72 1.61
C ILE A 136 13.74 -2.75 1.44
N ILE A 137 13.96 -3.79 0.65
CA ILE A 137 12.97 -4.85 0.41
C ILE A 137 12.64 -5.57 1.72
N LEU A 138 13.66 -6.01 2.47
CA LEU A 138 13.48 -6.83 3.68
C LEU A 138 13.04 -6.03 4.91
N ASN A 139 13.34 -4.73 5.00
CA ASN A 139 13.05 -3.93 6.18
C ASN A 139 11.89 -2.95 5.99
N TRP A 140 11.45 -2.72 4.76
CA TRP A 140 10.39 -1.78 4.48
C TRP A 140 9.28 -2.37 3.60
N TYR A 141 9.61 -2.88 2.39
CA TYR A 141 8.57 -3.24 1.42
C TYR A 141 7.83 -4.54 1.79
N LEU A 142 8.56 -5.65 2.00
CA LEU A 142 7.92 -6.95 2.28
C LEU A 142 7.19 -7.00 3.62
N PRO A 143 7.73 -6.48 4.73
CA PRO A 143 6.97 -6.42 5.97
C PRO A 143 5.64 -5.71 5.80
N LEU A 144 5.64 -4.52 5.18
CA LEU A 144 4.42 -3.76 4.91
C LEU A 144 3.48 -4.47 3.93
N PHE A 145 4.02 -5.15 2.92
CA PHE A 145 3.22 -5.93 1.99
C PHE A 145 2.40 -7.00 2.71
N PHE A 146 3.01 -7.75 3.61
CA PHE A 146 2.34 -8.79 4.36
C PHE A 146 1.42 -8.24 5.46
N GLU A 147 1.81 -7.17 6.15
CA GLU A 147 0.94 -6.45 7.09
C GLU A 147 -0.35 -5.96 6.40
N ILE A 148 -0.23 -5.30 5.24
CA ILE A 148 -1.39 -4.85 4.46
C ILE A 148 -2.25 -6.03 3.99
N LYS A 149 -1.65 -7.15 3.64
CA LYS A 149 -2.41 -8.34 3.25
C LYS A 149 -3.19 -8.94 4.42
N LYS A 150 -2.60 -8.97 5.60
CA LYS A 150 -3.24 -9.45 6.82
C LYS A 150 -4.45 -8.57 7.17
N ASP A 151 -4.25 -7.27 7.18
CA ASP A 151 -5.27 -6.29 7.56
C ASP A 151 -5.68 -5.46 6.33
N CYS A 152 -6.24 -6.15 5.30
CA CYS A 152 -6.50 -5.57 3.98
C CYS A 152 -7.71 -4.60 3.92
N HIS A 153 -8.44 -4.41 5.03
CA HIS A 153 -9.58 -3.52 5.05
C HIS A 153 -9.19 -2.04 5.03
N VAL A 154 -9.99 -1.25 4.32
CA VAL A 154 -9.78 0.22 4.19
C VAL A 154 -9.72 0.92 5.55
N LYS A 155 -10.42 0.40 6.55
CA LYS A 155 -10.37 0.94 7.92
C LYS A 155 -8.94 1.01 8.49
N TYR A 156 -8.03 0.15 8.06
CA TYR A 156 -6.63 0.16 8.48
C TYR A 156 -5.71 1.00 7.58
N GLY A 157 -6.22 1.54 6.48
CA GLY A 157 -5.41 2.22 5.47
C GLY A 157 -4.50 3.32 6.01
N ALA A 158 -5.01 4.19 6.88
CA ALA A 158 -4.22 5.25 7.49
C ALA A 158 -3.18 4.72 8.49
N LEU A 159 -3.47 3.61 9.18
CA LEU A 159 -2.52 2.95 10.08
C LEU A 159 -1.34 2.36 9.31
N HIS A 160 -1.61 1.63 8.23
CA HIS A 160 -0.57 1.12 7.34
C HIS A 160 0.25 2.24 6.70
N PHE A 161 -0.39 3.35 6.35
CA PHE A 161 0.29 4.51 5.79
C PHE A 161 1.25 5.14 6.80
N PHE A 162 0.82 5.30 8.05
CA PHE A 162 1.68 5.75 9.14
C PHE A 162 2.85 4.78 9.37
N GLN A 163 2.57 3.49 9.42
CA GLN A 163 3.60 2.46 9.60
C GLN A 163 4.64 2.48 8.48
N ALA A 164 4.21 2.72 7.24
CA ALA A 164 5.12 2.84 6.10
C ALA A 164 6.06 4.05 6.24
N ILE A 165 5.57 5.17 6.76
CA ILE A 165 6.40 6.35 7.06
C ILE A 165 7.40 6.02 8.18
N ARG A 166 6.96 5.38 9.26
CA ARG A 166 7.82 4.98 10.39
C ARG A 166 8.94 4.05 9.95
N TYR A 167 8.62 2.98 9.24
CA TYR A 167 9.63 2.05 8.72
C TYR A 167 10.59 2.74 7.75
N ALA A 168 10.11 3.69 6.93
CA ALA A 168 10.97 4.46 6.06
C ALA A 168 11.90 5.41 6.83
N GLN A 169 11.44 6.03 7.92
CA GLN A 169 12.28 6.86 8.81
C GLN A 169 13.45 6.05 9.39
N GLU A 170 13.20 4.83 9.78
CA GLU A 170 14.21 3.96 10.39
C GLU A 170 15.14 3.31 9.35
N CYS A 171 14.61 2.95 8.17
CA CYS A 171 15.33 2.18 7.17
C CYS A 171 16.05 3.04 6.13
N PHE A 172 15.50 4.21 5.74
CA PHE A 172 15.97 4.97 4.58
C PHE A 172 17.08 5.95 4.95
N THR A 173 18.07 6.07 4.06
CA THR A 173 19.03 7.17 4.10
C THR A 173 18.36 8.49 3.73
N GLU A 174 18.99 9.62 4.05
CA GLU A 174 18.44 10.95 3.74
C GLU A 174 18.17 11.16 2.23
N LYS A 175 19.01 10.58 1.37
CA LYS A 175 18.80 10.63 -0.09
C LYS A 175 17.58 9.83 -0.52
N GLU A 176 17.34 8.67 0.10
CA GLU A 176 16.17 7.83 -0.15
C GLU A 176 14.90 8.46 0.41
N LYS A 177 14.96 9.04 1.62
CA LYS A 177 13.85 9.80 2.23
C LYS A 177 13.39 10.94 1.32
N LYS A 178 14.32 11.77 0.82
CA LYS A 178 14.00 12.83 -0.14
C LYS A 178 13.28 12.32 -1.39
N LYS A 179 13.61 11.12 -1.86
CA LYS A 179 12.90 10.47 -2.99
C LYS A 179 11.53 9.97 -2.59
N ALA A 180 11.42 9.25 -1.47
CA ALA A 180 10.19 8.61 -1.02
C ALA A 180 9.14 9.62 -0.55
N TRP A 181 9.52 10.67 0.21
CA TRP A 181 8.60 11.68 0.75
C TRP A 181 7.77 12.36 -0.32
N LYS A 182 8.34 12.60 -1.51
CA LYS A 182 7.58 13.13 -2.64
C LYS A 182 6.37 12.25 -2.98
N TYR A 183 6.53 10.91 -2.92
CA TYR A 183 5.48 9.96 -3.29
C TYR A 183 4.53 9.66 -2.14
N PHE A 184 4.98 9.75 -0.90
CA PHE A 184 4.09 9.78 0.26
C PHE A 184 3.18 11.01 0.22
N LYS A 185 3.71 12.20 -0.10
CA LYS A 185 2.89 13.42 -0.26
C LYS A 185 1.82 13.29 -1.35
N ILE A 186 2.12 12.64 -2.47
CA ILE A 186 1.15 12.36 -3.53
C ILE A 186 0.03 11.43 -3.01
N ASN A 187 0.34 10.51 -2.10
CA ASN A 187 -0.60 9.57 -1.50
C ASN A 187 -1.18 10.06 -0.15
N ALA A 188 -0.96 11.33 0.22
CA ALA A 188 -1.37 11.86 1.52
C ALA A 188 -2.91 11.82 1.75
N TYR A 189 -3.71 11.64 0.70
CA TYR A 189 -5.14 11.37 0.82
C TYR A 189 -5.44 10.09 1.64
N MET A 190 -4.50 9.13 1.74
CA MET A 190 -4.62 7.97 2.63
C MET A 190 -4.65 8.35 4.11
N ALA A 191 -4.07 9.50 4.46
CA ALA A 191 -4.10 10.10 5.78
C ALA A 191 -5.17 11.21 5.93
N HIS A 192 -6.24 11.17 5.11
CA HIS A 192 -7.36 12.08 5.31
C HIS A 192 -7.91 11.94 6.73
N PRO A 193 -8.32 13.05 7.42
CA PRO A 193 -8.78 12.99 8.80
C PRO A 193 -9.84 11.92 9.08
N GLU A 194 -10.79 11.70 8.16
CA GLU A 194 -11.78 10.62 8.29
C GLU A 194 -11.13 9.23 8.32
N SER A 195 -10.14 9.00 7.46
CA SER A 195 -9.42 7.72 7.40
C SER A 195 -8.54 7.50 8.62
N VAL A 196 -7.91 8.57 9.13
CA VAL A 196 -7.09 8.53 10.35
C VAL A 196 -7.97 8.26 11.56
N LEU A 197 -9.13 8.92 11.69
CA LEU A 197 -10.06 8.69 12.80
C LEU A 197 -10.65 7.28 12.75
N LEU A 198 -11.02 6.77 11.56
CA LEU A 198 -11.52 5.41 11.39
C LEU A 198 -10.47 4.37 11.79
N ALA A 199 -9.24 4.51 11.31
CA ALA A 199 -8.15 3.62 11.68
C ALA A 199 -7.78 3.74 13.17
N GLY A 200 -7.87 4.94 13.73
CA GLY A 200 -7.59 5.21 15.13
C GLY A 200 -8.59 4.53 16.09
N ILE A 201 -9.86 4.41 15.72
CA ILE A 201 -10.86 3.64 16.49
C ILE A 201 -10.51 2.14 16.50
N CYS A 202 -9.82 1.64 15.46
CA CYS A 202 -9.38 0.25 15.36
C CYS A 202 -7.95 0.04 15.91
N HIS A 203 -7.31 1.05 16.48
CA HIS A 203 -5.92 1.01 16.89
C HIS A 203 -5.72 0.06 18.08
N PRO A 204 -4.61 -0.72 18.15
CA PRO A 204 -4.31 -1.59 19.28
C PRO A 204 -4.28 -0.86 20.64
N PHE A 205 -3.73 0.37 20.67
CA PHE A 205 -3.60 1.15 21.90
C PHE A 205 -4.91 1.89 22.27
N LYS A 206 -5.44 1.57 23.45
CA LYS A 206 -6.65 2.17 24.02
C LYS A 206 -6.59 3.71 24.03
N SER A 207 -5.46 4.31 24.41
CA SER A 207 -5.30 5.76 24.47
C SER A 207 -5.56 6.44 23.12
N ILE A 208 -5.17 5.81 22.02
CA ILE A 208 -5.41 6.31 20.65
C ILE A 208 -6.89 6.13 20.29
N ARG A 209 -7.50 4.97 20.60
CA ARG A 209 -8.92 4.72 20.35
C ARG A 209 -9.81 5.74 21.05
N VAL A 210 -9.58 5.96 22.35
CA VAL A 210 -10.34 6.92 23.16
C VAL A 210 -10.21 8.34 22.57
N LYS A 211 -9.01 8.77 22.22
CA LYS A 211 -8.78 10.08 21.65
C LYS A 211 -9.49 10.26 20.31
N CYS A 212 -9.46 9.26 19.44
CA CYS A 212 -10.19 9.28 18.17
C CYS A 212 -11.71 9.34 18.37
N ALA A 213 -12.27 8.56 19.33
CA ALA A 213 -13.68 8.62 19.68
C ALA A 213 -14.10 10.03 20.13
N GLU A 214 -13.33 10.67 21.02
CA GLU A 214 -13.60 12.04 21.45
C GLU A 214 -13.62 13.04 20.29
N ILE A 215 -12.66 12.94 19.35
CA ILE A 215 -12.59 13.82 18.18
C ILE A 215 -13.83 13.60 17.29
N ILE A 216 -14.23 12.35 17.06
CA ILE A 216 -15.42 12.01 16.27
C ILE A 216 -16.69 12.57 16.91
N ILE A 217 -16.87 12.38 18.22
CA ILE A 217 -18.03 12.89 18.98
C ILE A 217 -18.10 14.42 18.88
N LYS A 218 -16.99 15.12 19.08
CA LYS A 218 -16.90 16.58 18.91
C LYS A 218 -17.22 17.02 17.48
N ALA A 219 -16.71 16.31 16.48
CA ALA A 219 -16.97 16.60 15.06
C ALA A 219 -18.47 16.42 14.71
N ARG A 220 -19.15 15.42 15.29
CA ARG A 220 -20.61 15.20 15.11
C ARG A 220 -21.45 16.36 15.61
N VAL A 221 -21.10 16.90 16.78
CA VAL A 221 -21.82 18.06 17.33
C VAL A 221 -21.73 19.26 16.40
N LYS A 222 -20.56 19.46 15.78
CA LYS A 222 -20.35 20.56 14.83
C LYS A 222 -21.06 20.31 13.49
N ALA A 223 -21.00 19.08 12.96
CA ALA A 223 -21.62 18.71 11.69
C ALA A 223 -23.16 18.86 11.73
N ARG A 224 -23.79 18.67 12.88
CA ARG A 224 -25.25 18.90 13.07
C ARG A 224 -25.64 20.37 12.87
N ARG A 225 -24.70 21.31 12.88
CA ARG A 225 -24.94 22.77 12.76
C ARG A 225 -24.66 23.32 11.36
N THR A 226 -24.05 22.55 10.45
CA THR A 226 -23.66 23.04 9.13
C THR A 226 -23.94 22.00 8.06
N ASN A 227 -24.78 22.35 7.07
CA ASN A 227 -25.05 21.53 5.87
C ASN A 227 -24.07 21.84 4.72
N GLU A 228 -22.90 22.40 5.00
CA GLU A 228 -21.96 22.81 3.96
C GLU A 228 -21.16 21.61 3.43
N VAL A 229 -21.20 21.44 2.11
CA VAL A 229 -20.29 20.56 1.38
C VAL A 229 -18.93 21.25 1.28
N ARG A 230 -17.92 20.71 1.95
CA ARG A 230 -16.56 21.28 1.93
C ARG A 230 -15.70 20.62 0.87
N PRO A 231 -14.82 21.38 0.19
CA PRO A 231 -13.90 20.82 -0.76
C PRO A 231 -12.89 19.89 -0.07
N PHE A 232 -12.55 18.78 -0.75
CA PHE A 232 -11.50 17.86 -0.30
C PHE A 232 -10.16 18.60 -0.22
N LYS A 233 -9.50 18.53 0.94
CA LYS A 233 -8.17 19.08 1.13
C LYS A 233 -7.21 17.95 1.50
N VAL A 234 -6.15 17.78 0.71
CA VAL A 234 -5.09 16.82 1.00
C VAL A 234 -4.38 17.27 2.29
N PRO A 235 -4.24 16.40 3.30
CA PRO A 235 -3.59 16.76 4.55
C PRO A 235 -2.10 16.98 4.35
N GLU A 236 -1.53 17.85 5.16
CA GLU A 236 -0.09 17.99 5.31
C GLU A 236 0.41 16.90 6.27
N LEU A 237 1.44 16.15 5.84
CA LEU A 237 1.99 15.05 6.61
C LEU A 237 3.14 15.51 7.48
N ASN A 238 3.11 15.13 8.74
CA ASN A 238 4.27 15.18 9.62
C ASN A 238 5.06 13.87 9.49
N PHE A 239 6.18 13.91 8.77
CA PHE A 239 7.03 12.72 8.57
C PHE A 239 7.84 12.35 9.82
N ASP A 240 8.00 13.27 10.76
CA ASP A 240 8.73 13.07 12.02
C ASP A 240 7.81 12.66 13.17
N ALA A 241 6.54 12.40 12.89
CA ALA A 241 5.57 11.96 13.88
C ALA A 241 6.01 10.65 14.56
N GLU A 242 6.06 10.65 15.88
CA GLU A 242 6.41 9.48 16.66
C GLU A 242 5.19 8.60 16.96
N ASN A 243 4.02 9.20 17.06
CA ASN A 243 2.77 8.47 17.25
C ASN A 243 1.74 8.77 16.14
N PHE A 244 0.77 7.87 16.02
CA PHE A 244 -0.25 7.88 14.96
C PHE A 244 -1.04 9.19 14.87
N LEU A 245 -1.38 9.81 16.03
CA LEU A 245 -2.20 11.01 16.06
C LEU A 245 -1.43 12.29 15.67
N GLU A 246 -0.11 12.22 15.61
CA GLU A 246 0.76 13.33 15.21
C GLU A 246 1.03 13.36 13.69
N MET A 247 0.61 12.31 12.97
CA MET A 247 0.82 12.20 11.52
C MET A 247 0.22 13.37 10.75
N ILE A 248 -0.93 13.87 11.21
CA ILE A 248 -1.64 15.03 10.64
C ILE A 248 -2.21 15.91 11.75
N ASP A 249 -2.50 17.15 11.41
CA ASP A 249 -3.22 18.05 12.32
C ASP A 249 -4.71 17.70 12.40
N LEU A 250 -5.12 17.09 13.52
CA LEU A 250 -6.52 16.77 13.85
C LEU A 250 -7.22 17.87 14.66
N SER A 251 -6.54 18.96 15.03
CA SER A 251 -7.10 20.06 15.82
C SER A 251 -8.03 20.96 15.01
N ARG A 252 -8.02 20.85 13.69
CA ARG A 252 -8.81 21.69 12.79
C ARG A 252 -10.29 21.47 12.99
N PRO A 253 -11.09 22.57 12.96
CA PRO A 253 -12.54 22.49 13.07
C PRO A 253 -13.22 21.78 11.90
N ASP A 254 -12.48 21.39 10.88
CA ASP A 254 -12.97 20.82 9.62
C ASP A 254 -12.93 19.28 9.56
N VAL A 255 -12.61 18.65 10.67
CA VAL A 255 -12.66 17.18 10.77
C VAL A 255 -14.11 16.71 10.64
N THR A 256 -14.37 15.86 9.64
CA THR A 256 -15.67 15.22 9.43
C THR A 256 -15.67 13.82 10.04
N PRO A 257 -16.72 13.40 10.75
CA PRO A 257 -16.76 12.03 11.27
C PRO A 257 -16.86 11.02 10.12
N PRO A 258 -16.21 9.86 10.23
CA PRO A 258 -16.23 8.83 9.20
C PRO A 258 -17.68 8.37 8.92
N PRO A 259 -18.12 8.31 7.65
CA PRO A 259 -19.47 7.90 7.29
C PRO A 259 -19.84 6.50 7.79
N LEU A 260 -18.87 5.59 7.87
CA LEU A 260 -19.08 4.23 8.40
C LEU A 260 -19.59 4.22 9.83
N LEU A 261 -19.21 5.21 10.62
CA LEU A 261 -19.60 5.32 12.03
C LEU A 261 -20.92 6.07 12.24
N LYS A 262 -21.64 6.42 11.17
CA LYS A 262 -22.87 7.19 11.23
C LYS A 262 -23.96 6.54 12.09
N ASN A 263 -24.04 5.23 12.09
CA ASN A 263 -25.06 4.46 12.80
C ASN A 263 -24.70 4.14 14.27
N PHE A 264 -23.50 4.48 14.70
CA PHE A 264 -23.06 4.27 16.07
C PHE A 264 -23.43 5.48 16.92
N SER A 265 -24.00 5.26 18.10
CA SER A 265 -24.23 6.31 19.09
C SER A 265 -22.91 6.79 19.67
N ASP A 266 -22.93 7.91 20.41
CA ASP A 266 -21.73 8.38 21.11
C ASP A 266 -21.30 7.41 22.22
N ASP A 267 -22.23 6.68 22.83
CA ASP A 267 -21.96 5.66 23.83
C ASP A 267 -21.38 4.38 23.20
N ASP A 268 -21.88 3.97 22.02
CA ASP A 268 -21.27 2.87 21.26
C ASP A 268 -19.80 3.20 20.90
N LEU A 269 -19.52 4.43 20.49
CA LEU A 269 -18.14 4.83 20.18
C LEU A 269 -17.23 4.81 21.40
N ARG A 270 -17.74 5.21 22.58
CA ARG A 270 -16.98 5.09 23.83
C ARG A 270 -16.72 3.63 24.17
N LEU A 271 -17.74 2.78 24.02
CA LEU A 271 -17.62 1.34 24.29
C LEU A 271 -16.59 0.70 23.37
N ILE A 272 -16.63 0.97 22.04
CA ILE A 272 -15.65 0.49 21.06
C ILE A 272 -14.25 0.97 21.41
N ALA A 273 -14.11 2.22 21.86
CA ALA A 273 -12.82 2.76 22.25
C ALA A 273 -12.25 2.09 23.51
N GLU A 274 -13.11 1.71 24.45
CA GLU A 274 -12.72 0.97 25.66
C GLU A 274 -12.36 -0.49 25.34
N ASP A 275 -13.22 -1.19 24.62
CA ASP A 275 -13.04 -2.59 24.21
C ASP A 275 -12.58 -2.69 22.76
N GLY A 276 -11.26 -2.87 22.57
CA GLY A 276 -10.65 -3.01 21.24
C GLY A 276 -11.02 -4.27 20.47
N ASN A 277 -11.78 -5.20 21.06
CA ASN A 277 -12.23 -6.43 20.40
C ASN A 277 -13.56 -6.28 19.68
N ILE A 278 -14.23 -5.13 19.82
CA ILE A 278 -15.47 -4.87 19.10
C ILE A 278 -15.16 -4.64 17.63
N GLU A 279 -15.60 -5.56 16.79
CA GLU A 279 -15.42 -5.46 15.34
C GLU A 279 -16.33 -4.38 14.73
N LEU A 280 -15.71 -3.49 13.96
CA LEU A 280 -16.47 -2.60 13.10
C LEU A 280 -16.93 -3.36 11.86
N PRO A 281 -18.13 -3.05 11.33
CA PRO A 281 -18.62 -3.66 10.09
C PRO A 281 -17.60 -3.56 8.98
N GLU A 282 -17.43 -4.65 8.24
CA GLU A 282 -16.55 -4.66 7.08
C GLU A 282 -17.03 -3.70 6.00
N ILE A 283 -16.11 -2.89 5.49
CA ILE A 283 -16.33 -2.13 4.28
C ILE A 283 -15.83 -2.98 3.12
N HIS A 284 -16.75 -3.64 2.42
CA HIS A 284 -16.43 -4.39 1.21
C HIS A 284 -16.05 -3.44 0.07
N CYS A 285 -14.76 -3.14 -0.05
CA CYS A 285 -14.25 -2.27 -1.11
C CYS A 285 -14.40 -2.87 -2.52
N HIS A 286 -14.41 -4.19 -2.61
CA HIS A 286 -14.37 -4.88 -3.90
C HIS A 286 -15.69 -4.94 -4.66
N SER A 287 -16.82 -4.72 -3.99
CA SER A 287 -18.13 -4.80 -4.65
C SER A 287 -18.51 -3.55 -5.44
N ILE A 288 -17.82 -2.42 -5.24
CA ILE A 288 -18.32 -1.12 -5.73
C ILE A 288 -17.41 -0.52 -6.82
N MET A 289 -16.13 -0.88 -6.91
CA MET A 289 -15.22 -0.25 -7.87
C MET A 289 -14.35 -1.28 -8.61
N ASN A 290 -14.63 -1.44 -9.88
CA ASN A 290 -13.71 -2.08 -10.82
C ASN A 290 -12.41 -1.26 -10.86
N GLU A 291 -11.23 -1.89 -10.65
CA GLU A 291 -9.91 -1.24 -10.73
C GLU A 291 -9.74 -0.36 -11.97
N ARG A 292 -10.36 -0.75 -13.06
CA ARG A 292 -10.37 -0.01 -14.33
C ARG A 292 -11.11 1.31 -14.22
N ALA A 293 -12.27 1.35 -13.56
CA ALA A 293 -13.04 2.57 -13.36
C ALA A 293 -12.31 3.56 -12.45
N VAL A 294 -11.61 3.07 -11.42
CA VAL A 294 -10.77 3.89 -10.55
C VAL A 294 -9.58 4.46 -11.33
N LYS A 295 -8.90 3.62 -12.13
CA LYS A 295 -7.79 4.04 -12.97
C LYS A 295 -8.21 5.08 -14.00
N ASP A 296 -9.36 4.89 -14.63
CA ASP A 296 -9.89 5.81 -15.64
C ASP A 296 -10.31 7.13 -14.99
N THR A 297 -10.95 7.10 -13.80
CA THR A 297 -11.32 8.30 -13.03
C THR A 297 -10.07 9.05 -12.55
N THR A 298 -9.04 8.34 -12.07
CA THR A 298 -7.79 8.95 -11.61
C THR A 298 -7.00 9.52 -12.79
N THR A 299 -6.97 8.82 -13.92
CA THR A 299 -6.31 9.30 -15.15
C THR A 299 -7.05 10.51 -15.72
N ALA A 300 -8.37 10.52 -15.70
CA ALA A 300 -9.18 11.65 -16.09
C ALA A 300 -8.93 12.86 -15.17
N SER A 301 -8.95 12.69 -13.84
CA SER A 301 -8.69 13.77 -12.89
C SER A 301 -7.26 14.32 -12.97
N GLN A 302 -6.27 13.51 -13.29
CA GLN A 302 -4.88 13.94 -13.47
C GLN A 302 -4.65 14.70 -14.80
N ARG A 303 -5.46 14.43 -15.82
CA ARG A 303 -5.37 15.12 -17.12
C ARG A 303 -6.04 16.49 -17.11
N GLU A 304 -6.76 16.86 -16.05
CA GLU A 304 -7.76 17.88 -16.10
C GLU A 304 -7.80 18.94 -15.05
N ILE A 305 -6.71 19.41 -14.66
CA ILE A 305 -6.71 20.78 -14.17
C ILE A 305 -6.80 21.67 -15.44
N GLY A 306 -8.00 21.82 -16.00
CA GLY A 306 -8.24 22.84 -17.00
C GLY A 306 -9.10 22.54 -18.25
N GLN A 307 -9.69 21.37 -18.46
CA GLN A 307 -10.46 21.10 -19.69
C GLN A 307 -11.94 20.74 -19.44
N LYS A 308 -12.87 21.62 -19.86
CA LYS A 308 -14.34 21.44 -19.79
C LYS A 308 -14.85 20.10 -20.35
N LYS A 309 -14.21 19.56 -21.39
CA LYS A 309 -14.61 18.32 -22.07
C LYS A 309 -14.56 17.06 -21.19
N SER A 310 -13.70 16.98 -20.22
CA SER A 310 -13.63 15.80 -19.37
C SER A 310 -14.55 15.88 -18.17
N HIS A 311 -14.92 17.07 -17.72
CA HIS A 311 -16.00 17.20 -16.76
C HIS A 311 -17.31 16.67 -17.37
N GLU A 312 -17.64 17.02 -18.60
CA GLU A 312 -18.77 16.46 -19.34
C GLU A 312 -18.64 14.94 -19.55
N HIS A 313 -17.44 14.46 -19.85
CA HIS A 313 -17.19 13.02 -19.98
C HIS A 313 -17.42 12.26 -18.67
N ILE A 314 -16.97 12.79 -17.53
CA ILE A 314 -17.21 12.20 -16.21
C ILE A 314 -18.70 12.23 -15.87
N LEU A 315 -19.39 13.35 -16.14
CA LEU A 315 -20.83 13.45 -15.93
C LEU A 315 -21.61 12.47 -16.81
N ASN A 316 -21.21 12.29 -18.05
CA ASN A 316 -21.80 11.30 -18.95
C ASN A 316 -21.51 9.86 -18.53
N LEU A 317 -20.33 9.55 -18.01
CA LEU A 317 -20.00 8.24 -17.43
C LEU A 317 -20.85 7.96 -16.19
N ILE A 318 -21.07 8.96 -15.33
CA ILE A 318 -21.92 8.84 -14.14
C ILE A 318 -23.39 8.67 -14.55
N ALA A 319 -23.89 9.46 -15.50
CA ALA A 319 -25.26 9.36 -16.02
C ALA A 319 -25.52 8.02 -16.72
N ASN A 320 -24.58 7.57 -17.56
CA ASN A 320 -24.69 6.29 -18.26
C ASN A 320 -24.59 5.09 -17.30
N ARG A 321 -23.87 5.23 -16.17
CA ARG A 321 -23.77 4.18 -15.15
C ARG A 321 -25.11 3.91 -14.46
N ALA A 322 -25.95 4.93 -14.29
CA ALA A 322 -27.29 4.76 -13.72
C ALA A 322 -28.24 3.97 -14.64
N SER A 323 -27.93 3.90 -15.94
CA SER A 323 -28.77 3.23 -16.97
C SER A 323 -28.26 1.83 -17.36
N ILE A 324 -27.09 1.38 -16.84
CA ILE A 324 -26.53 0.06 -17.20
C ILE A 324 -27.12 -1.03 -16.28
N PRO A 325 -27.88 -1.99 -16.82
CA PRO A 325 -28.39 -3.11 -16.02
C PRO A 325 -27.23 -3.95 -15.45
N TYR A 326 -27.40 -4.40 -14.23
CA TYR A 326 -26.36 -5.08 -13.41
C TYR A 326 -25.83 -6.44 -13.95
N LYS A 327 -26.26 -6.88 -15.13
CA LYS A 327 -25.87 -8.17 -15.74
C LYS A 327 -25.46 -7.98 -17.20
N HIS A 328 -24.22 -7.55 -17.45
CA HIS A 328 -23.63 -7.66 -18.78
C HIS A 328 -22.53 -8.73 -18.81
N LYS A 329 -22.57 -9.56 -19.84
CA LYS A 329 -21.49 -10.54 -20.12
C LYS A 329 -20.25 -9.81 -20.63
N LYS A 330 -19.09 -10.36 -20.36
CA LYS A 330 -17.75 -9.79 -20.66
C LYS A 330 -17.54 -9.33 -22.14
N GLY A 331 -18.46 -9.69 -23.06
CA GLY A 331 -18.42 -9.34 -24.49
C GLY A 331 -19.25 -8.12 -24.91
N ASP A 332 -20.04 -7.54 -23.98
CA ASP A 332 -21.01 -6.49 -24.35
C ASP A 332 -20.38 -5.06 -24.40
N PHE A 333 -19.10 -4.95 -24.07
CA PHE A 333 -18.36 -3.70 -24.13
C PHE A 333 -17.48 -3.62 -25.40
N VAL A 334 -18.12 -3.49 -26.56
CA VAL A 334 -17.42 -3.12 -27.78
C VAL A 334 -17.51 -1.58 -27.92
N PRO A 335 -16.39 -0.84 -27.96
CA PRO A 335 -16.43 0.59 -28.26
C PRO A 335 -17.06 0.78 -29.63
N LYS A 336 -18.16 1.48 -29.70
CA LYS A 336 -18.65 1.96 -31.01
C LYS A 336 -17.59 2.89 -31.60
N LYS A 337 -17.10 2.55 -32.81
CA LYS A 337 -16.17 3.35 -33.59
C LYS A 337 -16.73 4.74 -33.91
#